data_42926298a01615563d78c398495236f2
#
_entry.id   42926298a01615563d78c398495236f2
#
_cell.length_a   1.000
_cell.length_b   1.000
_cell.length_c   1.000
_cell.angle_alpha   90.00
_cell.angle_beta   90.00
_cell.angle_gamma   90.00
#
_symmetry.space_group_name_H-M   'P 1'
#
loop_
_entity.id
_entity.type
_entity.pdbx_description
1 polymer ?
#
loop_
_entity_poly.entity_id
_entity_poly.type
_entity_poly.pdbx_seq_one_letter_code
_entity_poly.pdbx_strand_id
1 'polypeptide(L)'
;MITTREMLFALPGLELSLEIVANVEELVTDPEDDDQIPYWAELWPAARGLARYIWERVDFQGGTVLELGAGLGLPGLVAACKGGRVTFTDYKPESLEIIARNAARNGIKDFSCFLADWRDFRAEQCFDWIIGSDVLYNPALNPYVTGVLQSSLKPGGQLIFAHPSRPVTLEYLKGLIASWGLREERHSIRVLVGEPGVPEFHLSVDIHHLYQEKRQR
;
A
#
# COMPACT_ATOMS: atom_id res chain seq x y z
N MET A 1 15.25 20.34 -2.08
CA MET A 1 14.87 19.41 -3.19
C MET A 1 15.25 18.01 -2.70
N ILE A 2 14.35 17.06 -2.70
CA ILE A 2 14.61 15.69 -2.22
C ILE A 2 15.55 15.01 -3.20
N THR A 3 16.65 14.46 -2.70
CA THR A 3 17.59 13.68 -3.51
C THR A 3 17.03 12.30 -3.76
N THR A 4 16.96 11.89 -5.03
CA THR A 4 16.38 10.60 -5.43
C THR A 4 17.42 9.77 -6.19
N ARG A 5 17.19 8.47 -6.23
CA ARG A 5 17.94 7.50 -7.06
C ARG A 5 16.99 6.55 -7.77
N GLU A 6 17.48 5.94 -8.83
CA GLU A 6 16.72 4.94 -9.56
C GLU A 6 16.89 3.55 -8.93
N MET A 7 15.79 2.78 -8.93
CA MET A 7 15.75 1.39 -8.51
C MET A 7 14.90 0.58 -9.46
N LEU A 8 15.38 -0.59 -9.86
CA LEU A 8 14.60 -1.54 -10.63
C LEU A 8 13.84 -2.49 -9.68
N PHE A 9 12.52 -2.57 -9.83
CA PHE A 9 11.70 -3.62 -9.24
C PHE A 9 11.30 -4.61 -10.33
N ALA A 10 11.68 -5.88 -10.15
CA ALA A 10 11.44 -6.91 -11.15
C ALA A 10 10.77 -8.15 -10.54
N LEU A 11 9.77 -8.65 -11.26
CA LEU A 11 9.11 -9.94 -11.05
C LEU A 11 9.03 -10.66 -12.41
N PRO A 12 8.81 -11.98 -12.45
CA PRO A 12 8.61 -12.67 -13.72
C PRO A 12 7.51 -12.02 -14.56
N GLY A 13 7.89 -11.43 -15.70
CA GLY A 13 6.97 -10.73 -16.61
C GLY A 13 6.59 -9.30 -16.21
N LEU A 14 7.27 -8.71 -15.22
CA LEU A 14 7.10 -7.31 -14.83
C LEU A 14 8.45 -6.68 -14.52
N GLU A 15 8.70 -5.51 -15.07
CA GLU A 15 9.80 -4.61 -14.69
C GLU A 15 9.25 -3.21 -14.48
N LEU A 16 9.56 -2.59 -13.35
CA LEU A 16 9.26 -1.20 -13.05
C LEU A 16 10.53 -0.45 -12.67
N SER A 17 10.80 0.65 -13.37
CA SER A 17 11.82 1.63 -12.98
C SER A 17 11.21 2.59 -11.98
N LEU A 18 11.75 2.60 -10.76
CA LEU A 18 11.26 3.44 -9.68
C LEU A 18 12.27 4.51 -9.32
N GLU A 19 11.79 5.72 -9.17
CA GLU A 19 12.49 6.77 -8.46
C GLU A 19 12.18 6.62 -6.97
N ILE A 20 13.21 6.46 -6.16
CA ILE A 20 13.09 6.34 -4.71
C ILE A 20 13.95 7.40 -4.02
N VAL A 21 13.65 7.74 -2.78
CA VAL A 21 14.48 8.66 -2.00
C VAL A 21 15.85 8.04 -1.76
N ALA A 22 16.91 8.80 -2.00
CA ALA A 22 18.28 8.29 -1.93
C ALA A 22 18.77 8.11 -0.49
N ASN A 23 18.37 9.03 0.39
CA ASN A 23 18.71 9.00 1.81
C ASN A 23 17.51 9.53 2.62
N VAL A 24 16.80 8.62 3.28
CA VAL A 24 15.60 8.94 4.06
C VAL A 24 15.97 9.66 5.36
N GLU A 25 17.13 9.36 5.94
CA GLU A 25 17.61 9.97 7.19
C GLU A 25 17.78 11.49 7.07
N GLU A 26 18.15 11.98 5.87
CA GLU A 26 18.26 13.43 5.61
C GLU A 26 16.93 14.19 5.66
N LEU A 27 15.81 13.47 5.62
CA LEU A 27 14.46 14.05 5.69
C LEU A 27 13.88 14.06 7.11
N VAL A 28 14.52 13.39 8.07
CA VAL A 28 14.09 13.37 9.47
C VAL A 28 14.38 14.75 10.08
N THR A 29 13.33 15.47 10.46
CA THR A 29 13.47 16.80 11.09
C THR A 29 13.39 16.75 12.61
N ASP A 30 12.58 15.84 13.15
CA ASP A 30 12.51 15.53 14.57
C ASP A 30 12.28 14.02 14.77
N PRO A 31 13.25 13.26 15.31
CA PRO A 31 13.11 11.82 15.50
C PRO A 31 12.19 11.44 16.66
N GLU A 32 11.79 12.39 17.52
CA GLU A 32 10.89 12.17 18.65
C GLU A 32 9.41 12.42 18.27
N ASP A 33 9.15 13.03 17.11
CA ASP A 33 7.81 13.29 16.57
C ASP A 33 7.53 12.35 15.39
N ASP A 34 6.65 11.37 15.58
CA ASP A 34 6.25 10.41 14.55
C ASP A 34 5.75 11.08 13.26
N ASP A 35 5.12 12.26 13.33
CA ASP A 35 4.64 13.02 12.16
C ASP A 35 5.81 13.65 11.37
N GLN A 36 7.01 13.75 11.95
CA GLN A 36 8.24 14.26 11.33
C GLN A 36 9.16 13.18 10.78
N ILE A 37 8.87 11.91 11.06
CA ILE A 37 9.57 10.79 10.47
C ILE A 37 8.99 10.52 9.07
N PRO A 38 9.82 10.59 8.01
CA PRO A 38 9.33 10.46 6.63
C PRO A 38 9.10 9.00 6.23
N TYR A 39 8.20 8.28 6.92
CA TYR A 39 7.86 6.88 6.64
C TYR A 39 7.44 6.64 5.18
N TRP A 40 6.85 7.64 4.54
CA TRP A 40 6.44 7.60 3.15
C TRP A 40 7.60 7.44 2.16
N ALA A 41 8.80 7.91 2.55
CA ALA A 41 9.97 7.96 1.68
C ALA A 41 10.70 6.61 1.55
N GLU A 42 10.38 5.66 2.43
CA GLU A 42 11.01 4.33 2.46
C GLU A 42 10.19 3.31 1.65
N LEU A 43 10.89 2.47 0.89
CA LEU A 43 10.26 1.34 0.22
C LEU A 43 10.20 0.11 1.15
N TRP A 44 9.20 0.11 2.00
CA TRP A 44 8.99 -0.92 3.00
C TRP A 44 8.90 -2.34 2.42
N PRO A 45 9.38 -3.36 3.15
CA PRO A 45 9.24 -4.76 2.73
C PRO A 45 7.79 -5.18 2.48
N ALA A 46 6.84 -4.64 3.26
CA ALA A 46 5.42 -4.89 3.08
C ALA A 46 4.92 -4.46 1.69
N ALA A 47 5.40 -3.32 1.16
CA ALA A 47 5.05 -2.85 -0.18
C ALA A 47 5.57 -3.81 -1.27
N ARG A 48 6.80 -4.33 -1.11
CA ARG A 48 7.37 -5.33 -2.04
C ARG A 48 6.57 -6.64 -2.01
N GLY A 49 6.18 -7.10 -0.81
CA GLY A 49 5.38 -8.31 -0.62
C GLY A 49 3.98 -8.16 -1.22
N LEU A 50 3.32 -7.02 -0.98
CA LEU A 50 2.00 -6.73 -1.53
C LEU A 50 2.04 -6.63 -3.06
N ALA A 51 3.02 -5.93 -3.62
CA ALA A 51 3.22 -5.82 -5.05
C ALA A 51 3.38 -7.19 -5.72
N ARG A 52 4.20 -8.07 -5.12
CA ARG A 52 4.36 -9.44 -5.61
C ARG A 52 3.06 -10.25 -5.53
N TYR A 53 2.34 -10.17 -4.40
CA TYR A 53 1.06 -10.84 -4.25
C TYR A 53 0.05 -10.38 -5.30
N ILE A 54 -0.07 -9.07 -5.50
CA ILE A 54 -0.94 -8.48 -6.52
C ILE A 54 -0.58 -9.02 -7.91
N TRP A 55 0.70 -8.97 -8.28
CA TRP A 55 1.14 -9.45 -9.58
C TRP A 55 0.81 -10.93 -9.84
N GLU A 56 1.09 -11.78 -8.86
CA GLU A 56 0.95 -13.23 -9.00
C GLU A 56 -0.50 -13.74 -8.85
N ARG A 57 -1.36 -13.01 -8.09
CA ARG A 57 -2.61 -13.57 -7.58
C ARG A 57 -3.86 -12.75 -7.83
N VAL A 58 -3.75 -11.44 -8.04
CA VAL A 58 -4.93 -10.57 -8.12
C VAL A 58 -5.28 -10.28 -9.56
N ASP A 59 -6.58 -10.33 -9.88
CA ASP A 59 -7.15 -9.82 -11.13
C ASP A 59 -8.19 -8.74 -10.79
N PHE A 60 -7.87 -7.50 -11.11
CA PHE A 60 -8.75 -6.37 -10.81
C PHE A 60 -9.92 -6.22 -11.79
N GLN A 61 -9.88 -6.87 -12.94
CA GLN A 61 -10.96 -6.84 -13.97
C GLN A 61 -11.39 -5.41 -14.34
N GLY A 62 -10.48 -4.46 -14.38
CA GLY A 62 -10.77 -3.04 -14.62
C GLY A 62 -11.43 -2.31 -13.45
N GLY A 63 -11.50 -2.94 -12.27
CA GLY A 63 -12.07 -2.36 -11.06
C GLY A 63 -11.28 -1.16 -10.53
N THR A 64 -11.96 -0.35 -9.71
CA THR A 64 -11.35 0.78 -9.02
C THR A 64 -10.59 0.33 -7.77
N VAL A 65 -9.38 0.86 -7.59
CA VAL A 65 -8.46 0.51 -6.49
C VAL A 65 -8.11 1.77 -5.73
N LEU A 66 -8.24 1.74 -4.41
CA LEU A 66 -7.71 2.78 -3.51
C LEU A 66 -6.48 2.24 -2.79
N GLU A 67 -5.35 2.90 -2.93
CA GLU A 67 -4.17 2.62 -2.11
C GLU A 67 -4.09 3.62 -0.95
N LEU A 68 -4.04 3.08 0.27
CA LEU A 68 -3.90 3.87 1.50
C LEU A 68 -2.43 3.97 1.90
N GLY A 69 -1.97 5.18 2.25
CA GLY A 69 -0.59 5.42 2.67
C GLY A 69 0.39 4.91 1.61
N ALA A 70 0.22 5.39 0.38
CA ALA A 70 0.87 4.80 -0.79
C ALA A 70 2.41 4.95 -0.78
N GLY A 71 2.97 5.91 -0.04
CA GLY A 71 4.41 6.14 0.05
C GLY A 71 5.04 6.34 -1.33
N LEU A 72 5.82 5.36 -1.81
CA LEU A 72 6.42 5.39 -3.15
C LEU A 72 5.52 4.74 -4.23
N GLY A 73 4.35 4.22 -3.87
CA GLY A 73 3.29 3.76 -4.77
C GLY A 73 3.50 2.39 -5.41
N LEU A 74 4.48 1.60 -4.97
CA LEU A 74 4.80 0.34 -5.65
C LEU A 74 3.61 -0.62 -5.78
N PRO A 75 2.80 -0.93 -4.74
CA PRO A 75 1.65 -1.83 -4.89
C PRO A 75 0.61 -1.33 -5.89
N GLY A 76 0.27 -0.03 -5.83
CA GLY A 76 -0.69 0.58 -6.74
C GLY A 76 -0.19 0.64 -8.18
N LEU A 77 1.12 0.92 -8.41
CA LEU A 77 1.70 0.85 -9.75
C LEU A 77 1.59 -0.56 -10.34
N VAL A 78 1.85 -1.60 -9.54
CA VAL A 78 1.65 -2.99 -9.96
C VAL A 78 0.17 -3.28 -10.20
N ALA A 79 -0.73 -2.77 -9.37
CA ALA A 79 -2.18 -2.90 -9.57
C ALA A 79 -2.62 -2.25 -10.89
N ALA A 80 -2.07 -1.08 -11.24
CA ALA A 80 -2.33 -0.43 -12.52
C ALA A 80 -1.83 -1.25 -13.70
N CYS A 81 -0.63 -1.87 -13.61
CA CYS A 81 -0.13 -2.80 -14.62
C CYS A 81 -1.02 -4.05 -14.79
N LYS A 82 -1.78 -4.41 -13.76
CA LYS A 82 -2.78 -5.50 -13.76
C LYS A 82 -4.18 -5.02 -14.18
N GLY A 83 -4.29 -3.80 -14.71
CA GLY A 83 -5.55 -3.25 -15.22
C GLY A 83 -6.48 -2.64 -14.16
N GLY A 84 -6.02 -2.42 -12.94
CA GLY A 84 -6.74 -1.67 -11.92
C GLY A 84 -6.72 -0.17 -12.24
N ARG A 85 -7.83 0.53 -11.99
CA ARG A 85 -7.90 2.00 -12.02
C ARG A 85 -7.57 2.53 -10.63
N VAL A 86 -6.33 2.98 -10.45
CA VAL A 86 -5.77 3.24 -9.13
C VAL A 86 -5.91 4.71 -8.72
N THR A 87 -6.39 4.93 -7.50
CA THR A 87 -6.26 6.19 -6.78
C THR A 87 -5.27 5.99 -5.64
N PHE A 88 -4.16 6.70 -5.71
CA PHE A 88 -3.14 6.72 -4.66
C PHE A 88 -3.49 7.76 -3.61
N THR A 89 -3.37 7.43 -2.33
CA THR A 89 -3.56 8.38 -1.24
C THR A 89 -2.40 8.36 -0.27
N ASP A 90 -1.97 9.53 0.11
CA ASP A 90 -0.99 9.76 1.17
C ASP A 90 -1.27 11.12 1.82
N TYR A 91 -0.76 11.35 3.04
CA TYR A 91 -0.88 12.66 3.70
C TYR A 91 0.30 13.60 3.38
N LYS A 92 1.34 13.08 2.73
CA LYS A 92 2.50 13.86 2.28
C LYS A 92 2.41 14.13 0.77
N PRO A 93 2.43 15.41 0.34
CA PRO A 93 2.35 15.74 -1.08
C PRO A 93 3.57 15.24 -1.87
N GLU A 94 4.74 15.17 -1.23
CA GLU A 94 5.98 14.67 -1.84
C GLU A 94 5.87 13.20 -2.26
N SER A 95 5.14 12.38 -1.49
CA SER A 95 4.80 11.01 -1.84
C SER A 95 4.07 10.97 -3.19
N LEU A 96 2.99 11.75 -3.31
CA LEU A 96 2.18 11.79 -4.53
C LEU A 96 2.94 12.32 -5.74
N GLU A 97 3.86 13.26 -5.55
CA GLU A 97 4.75 13.74 -6.62
C GLU A 97 5.69 12.62 -7.13
N ILE A 98 6.29 11.84 -6.22
CA ILE A 98 7.15 10.71 -6.61
C ILE A 98 6.31 9.63 -7.30
N ILE A 99 5.11 9.32 -6.81
CA ILE A 99 4.19 8.37 -7.45
C ILE A 99 3.89 8.80 -8.89
N ALA A 100 3.56 10.07 -9.11
CA ALA A 100 3.26 10.58 -10.45
C ALA A 100 4.46 10.43 -11.40
N ARG A 101 5.70 10.70 -10.92
CA ARG A 101 6.92 10.47 -11.70
C ARG A 101 7.14 8.98 -11.98
N ASN A 102 6.93 8.11 -10.99
CA ASN A 102 7.03 6.66 -11.15
C ASN A 102 6.01 6.11 -12.15
N ALA A 103 4.76 6.59 -12.09
CA ALA A 103 3.73 6.23 -13.06
C ALA A 103 4.16 6.63 -14.50
N ALA A 104 4.62 7.87 -14.66
CA ALA A 104 5.09 8.38 -15.97
C ALA A 104 6.26 7.56 -16.53
N ARG A 105 7.27 7.24 -15.69
CA ARG A 105 8.42 6.39 -16.08
C ARG A 105 8.00 5.02 -16.63
N ASN A 106 6.93 4.47 -16.09
CA ASN A 106 6.45 3.14 -16.44
C ASN A 106 5.27 3.16 -17.43
N GLY A 107 4.97 4.32 -18.02
CA GLY A 107 3.92 4.47 -19.03
C GLY A 107 2.49 4.31 -18.50
N ILE A 108 2.31 4.36 -17.18
CA ILE A 108 1.00 4.29 -16.52
C ILE A 108 0.35 5.67 -16.62
N LYS A 109 -0.82 5.76 -17.27
CA LYS A 109 -1.51 7.03 -17.55
C LYS A 109 -2.86 7.16 -16.84
N ASP A 110 -3.51 6.04 -16.52
CA ASP A 110 -4.84 6.00 -15.93
C ASP A 110 -4.72 5.78 -14.41
N PHE A 111 -4.44 6.84 -13.69
CA PHE A 111 -4.40 6.87 -12.23
C PHE A 111 -4.81 8.25 -11.71
N SER A 112 -5.12 8.31 -10.42
CA SER A 112 -5.37 9.55 -9.69
C SER A 112 -4.53 9.59 -8.43
N CYS A 113 -4.18 10.81 -7.97
CA CYS A 113 -3.55 11.06 -6.69
C CYS A 113 -4.49 11.93 -5.85
N PHE A 114 -4.68 11.56 -4.59
CA PHE A 114 -5.52 12.29 -3.65
C PHE A 114 -4.77 12.52 -2.34
N LEU A 115 -4.44 13.79 -2.03
CA LEU A 115 -3.81 14.15 -0.78
C LEU A 115 -4.83 14.02 0.35
N ALA A 116 -4.60 13.11 1.29
CA ALA A 116 -5.55 12.81 2.33
C ALA A 116 -4.90 12.36 3.63
N ASP A 117 -5.31 13.00 4.72
CA ASP A 117 -5.11 12.51 6.08
C ASP A 117 -6.31 11.65 6.47
N TRP A 118 -6.08 10.45 7.01
CA TRP A 118 -7.17 9.56 7.43
C TRP A 118 -8.04 10.18 8.52
N ARG A 119 -7.52 11.12 9.30
CA ARG A 119 -8.23 11.85 10.36
C ARG A 119 -9.33 12.79 9.84
N ASP A 120 -9.21 13.23 8.58
CA ASP A 120 -10.20 14.07 7.87
C ASP A 120 -10.45 13.56 6.44
N PHE A 121 -10.48 12.26 6.26
CA PHE A 121 -10.66 11.63 4.95
C PHE A 121 -12.09 11.75 4.47
N ARG A 122 -12.26 12.24 3.24
CA ARG A 122 -13.57 12.31 2.57
C ARG A 122 -13.48 11.63 1.22
N ALA A 123 -14.08 10.45 1.15
CA ALA A 123 -14.14 9.71 -0.10
C ALA A 123 -15.00 10.45 -1.13
N GLU A 124 -14.44 10.72 -2.30
CA GLU A 124 -15.19 11.26 -3.45
C GLU A 124 -15.95 10.15 -4.20
N GLN A 125 -15.53 8.91 -4.04
CA GLN A 125 -16.14 7.73 -4.65
C GLN A 125 -15.88 6.48 -3.81
N CYS A 126 -16.60 5.38 -4.12
CA CYS A 126 -16.33 4.07 -3.56
C CYS A 126 -15.51 3.21 -4.52
N PHE A 127 -14.74 2.27 -3.97
CA PHE A 127 -13.77 1.44 -4.67
C PHE A 127 -14.13 -0.04 -4.61
N ASP A 128 -13.80 -0.76 -5.66
CA ASP A 128 -13.94 -2.23 -5.69
C ASP A 128 -12.89 -2.90 -4.81
N TRP A 129 -11.73 -2.25 -4.68
CA TRP A 129 -10.57 -2.73 -3.92
C TRP A 129 -9.99 -1.61 -3.08
N ILE A 130 -9.61 -1.94 -1.82
CA ILE A 130 -8.75 -1.07 -1.01
C ILE A 130 -7.52 -1.88 -0.63
N ILE A 131 -6.35 -1.34 -0.91
CA ILE A 131 -5.06 -1.96 -0.61
C ILE A 131 -4.23 -1.07 0.32
N GLY A 132 -3.37 -1.69 1.12
CA GLY A 132 -2.47 -0.93 1.99
C GLY A 132 -1.31 -1.79 2.48
N SER A 133 -0.11 -1.23 2.45
CA SER A 133 1.11 -1.89 2.92
C SER A 133 1.66 -1.19 4.16
N ASP A 134 1.72 -1.92 5.26
CA ASP A 134 2.21 -1.47 6.58
C ASP A 134 1.52 -0.19 7.11
N VAL A 135 0.21 -0.06 6.88
CA VAL A 135 -0.60 1.12 7.27
C VAL A 135 -1.34 0.97 8.60
N LEU A 136 -1.34 -0.23 9.19
CA LEU A 136 -2.07 -0.57 10.41
C LEU A 136 -1.13 -0.74 11.63
N TYR A 137 0.00 -0.04 11.63
CA TYR A 137 1.03 -0.16 12.66
C TYR A 137 0.77 0.69 13.91
N ASN A 138 -0.02 1.77 13.78
CA ASN A 138 -0.36 2.69 14.86
C ASN A 138 -1.82 2.51 15.31
N PRO A 139 -2.07 1.93 16.51
CA PRO A 139 -3.44 1.72 17.01
C PRO A 139 -4.28 2.98 17.13
N ALA A 140 -3.65 4.14 17.35
CA ALA A 140 -4.36 5.42 17.46
C ALA A 140 -5.00 5.86 16.13
N LEU A 141 -4.46 5.40 15.00
CA LEU A 141 -4.99 5.69 13.65
C LEU A 141 -6.04 4.68 13.19
N ASN A 142 -6.11 3.49 13.79
CA ASN A 142 -7.01 2.42 13.37
C ASN A 142 -8.50 2.83 13.30
N PRO A 143 -9.07 3.64 14.23
CA PRO A 143 -10.45 4.10 14.11
C PRO A 143 -10.68 4.96 12.86
N TYR A 144 -9.72 5.79 12.48
CA TYR A 144 -9.79 6.62 11.27
C TYR A 144 -9.68 5.78 10.02
N VAL A 145 -8.76 4.81 9.98
CA VAL A 145 -8.67 3.84 8.87
C VAL A 145 -9.99 3.08 8.72
N THR A 146 -10.61 2.65 9.83
CA THR A 146 -11.94 2.01 9.78
C THR A 146 -12.98 2.92 9.14
N GLY A 147 -13.00 4.21 9.48
CA GLY A 147 -13.87 5.20 8.86
C GLY A 147 -13.64 5.35 7.35
N VAL A 148 -12.37 5.36 6.92
CA VAL A 148 -12.00 5.36 5.50
C VAL A 148 -12.54 4.12 4.79
N LEU A 149 -12.32 2.92 5.36
CA LEU A 149 -12.80 1.68 4.78
C LEU A 149 -14.33 1.67 4.65
N GLN A 150 -15.06 2.12 5.69
CA GLN A 150 -16.52 2.18 5.69
C GLN A 150 -17.09 3.13 4.64
N SER A 151 -16.45 4.28 4.45
CA SER A 151 -16.90 5.30 3.51
C SER A 151 -16.50 5.05 2.06
N SER A 152 -15.44 4.25 1.85
CA SER A 152 -14.81 4.10 0.54
C SER A 152 -14.95 2.73 -0.09
N LEU A 153 -15.27 1.68 0.66
CA LEU A 153 -15.41 0.34 0.09
C LEU A 153 -16.82 0.13 -0.48
N LYS A 154 -16.92 -0.31 -1.72
CA LYS A 154 -18.20 -0.72 -2.32
C LYS A 154 -18.77 -1.95 -1.62
N PRO A 155 -20.11 -2.13 -1.63
CA PRO A 155 -20.71 -3.41 -1.25
C PRO A 155 -20.13 -4.56 -2.08
N GLY A 156 -19.59 -5.59 -1.41
CA GLY A 156 -18.89 -6.71 -2.06
C GLY A 156 -17.46 -6.39 -2.52
N GLY A 157 -16.94 -5.22 -2.20
CA GLY A 157 -15.54 -4.86 -2.42
C GLY A 157 -14.59 -5.68 -1.55
N GLN A 158 -13.31 -5.63 -1.87
CA GLN A 158 -12.26 -6.44 -1.26
C GLN A 158 -11.16 -5.58 -0.66
N LEU A 159 -10.52 -6.09 0.40
CA LEU A 159 -9.42 -5.43 1.10
C LEU A 159 -8.17 -6.31 1.00
N ILE A 160 -7.01 -5.71 0.76
CA ILE A 160 -5.74 -6.42 0.82
C ILE A 160 -4.74 -5.61 1.64
N PHE A 161 -4.34 -6.16 2.78
CA PHE A 161 -3.34 -5.54 3.65
C PHE A 161 -2.09 -6.40 3.75
N ALA A 162 -0.94 -5.73 3.81
CA ALA A 162 0.36 -6.37 3.99
C ALA A 162 1.11 -5.77 5.18
N HIS A 163 1.81 -6.61 5.96
CA HIS A 163 2.64 -6.16 7.08
C HIS A 163 3.70 -7.20 7.45
N PRO A 164 4.82 -6.81 8.11
CA PRO A 164 5.84 -7.74 8.56
C PRO A 164 5.46 -8.38 9.92
N SER A 165 4.39 -9.17 9.94
CA SER A 165 3.89 -9.93 11.13
C SER A 165 3.73 -9.10 12.41
N ARG A 166 3.19 -7.86 12.31
CA ARG A 166 2.97 -6.96 13.46
C ARG A 166 1.79 -7.45 14.31
N PRO A 167 1.97 -7.69 15.63
CA PRO A 167 0.87 -8.13 16.50
C PRO A 167 -0.31 -7.14 16.52
N VAL A 168 -0.03 -5.84 16.55
CA VAL A 168 -1.06 -4.79 16.55
C VAL A 168 -1.93 -4.82 15.29
N THR A 169 -1.32 -5.06 14.13
CA THR A 169 -2.05 -5.21 12.86
C THR A 169 -2.92 -6.45 12.87
N LEU A 170 -2.39 -7.58 13.37
CA LEU A 170 -3.14 -8.84 13.49
C LEU A 170 -4.36 -8.71 14.39
N GLU A 171 -4.24 -8.00 15.51
CA GLU A 171 -5.35 -7.74 16.42
C GLU A 171 -6.44 -6.89 15.77
N TYR A 172 -6.04 -5.81 15.09
CA TYR A 172 -6.97 -4.95 14.35
C TYR A 172 -7.72 -5.73 13.26
N LEU A 173 -7.00 -6.47 12.42
CA LEU A 173 -7.60 -7.25 11.32
C LEU A 173 -8.56 -8.32 11.84
N LYS A 174 -8.21 -9.00 12.94
CA LYS A 174 -9.10 -9.96 13.61
C LYS A 174 -10.41 -9.30 14.06
N GLY A 175 -10.34 -8.11 14.63
CA GLY A 175 -11.51 -7.32 15.01
C GLY A 175 -12.35 -6.89 13.82
N LEU A 176 -11.71 -6.41 12.74
CA LEU A 176 -12.38 -6.02 11.50
C LEU A 176 -13.10 -7.20 10.83
N ILE A 177 -12.43 -8.34 10.70
CA ILE A 177 -12.97 -9.58 10.13
C ILE A 177 -14.22 -10.01 10.90
N ALA A 178 -14.15 -10.04 12.25
CA ALA A 178 -15.26 -10.44 13.08
C ALA A 178 -16.45 -9.46 12.99
N SER A 179 -16.18 -8.15 13.01
CA SER A 179 -17.24 -7.12 13.01
C SER A 179 -17.95 -6.98 11.65
N TRP A 180 -17.24 -7.24 10.54
CA TRP A 180 -17.79 -7.11 9.20
C TRP A 180 -18.21 -8.45 8.56
N GLY A 181 -17.98 -9.57 9.26
CA GLY A 181 -18.29 -10.91 8.74
C GLY A 181 -17.48 -11.27 7.49
N LEU A 182 -16.22 -10.85 7.44
CA LEU A 182 -15.36 -11.09 6.29
C LEU A 182 -14.79 -12.50 6.31
N ARG A 183 -14.45 -12.99 5.11
CA ARG A 183 -13.56 -14.13 4.91
C ARG A 183 -12.14 -13.61 4.74
N GLU A 184 -11.17 -14.42 5.11
CA GLU A 184 -9.77 -14.12 4.99
C GLU A 184 -9.05 -15.24 4.21
N GLU A 185 -8.27 -14.83 3.22
CA GLU A 185 -7.19 -15.63 2.66
C GLU A 185 -5.87 -15.03 3.13
N ARG A 186 -5.10 -15.81 3.89
CA ARG A 186 -3.81 -15.38 4.42
C ARG A 186 -2.68 -16.05 3.66
N HIS A 187 -1.71 -15.22 3.24
CA HIS A 187 -0.50 -15.66 2.56
C HIS A 187 0.74 -15.10 3.27
N SER A 188 1.87 -15.77 3.12
CA SER A 188 3.16 -15.26 3.58
C SER A 188 4.11 -15.21 2.39
N ILE A 189 4.62 -14.02 2.10
CA ILE A 189 5.53 -13.75 0.98
C ILE A 189 6.91 -13.44 1.53
N ARG A 190 7.92 -14.21 1.12
CA ARG A 190 9.32 -13.90 1.43
C ARG A 190 9.82 -12.83 0.46
N VAL A 191 10.27 -11.71 0.99
CA VAL A 191 10.88 -10.62 0.23
C VAL A 191 12.36 -10.51 0.58
N LEU A 192 13.17 -10.21 -0.41
CA LEU A 192 14.57 -9.88 -0.21
C LEU A 192 14.68 -8.42 0.18
N VAL A 193 15.33 -8.17 1.29
CA VAL A 193 15.62 -6.84 1.83
C VAL A 193 17.13 -6.66 1.86
N GLY A 194 17.60 -5.58 1.27
CA GLY A 194 19.02 -5.23 1.28
C GLY A 194 19.18 -3.79 0.81
N GLU A 195 20.20 -3.15 1.34
CA GLU A 195 20.68 -1.85 0.94
C GLU A 195 22.13 -1.97 0.44
N PRO A 196 22.62 -1.05 -0.38
CA PRO A 196 24.00 -1.06 -0.79
C PRO A 196 24.95 -1.10 0.41
N GLY A 197 25.77 -2.16 0.51
CA GLY A 197 26.74 -2.34 1.59
C GLY A 197 26.21 -3.07 2.84
N VAL A 198 24.92 -3.45 2.85
CA VAL A 198 24.32 -4.26 3.94
C VAL A 198 24.04 -5.66 3.39
N PRO A 199 24.34 -6.74 4.15
CA PRO A 199 24.00 -8.09 3.73
C PRO A 199 22.50 -8.23 3.48
N GLU A 200 22.14 -8.78 2.32
CA GLU A 200 20.75 -9.10 1.99
C GLU A 200 20.20 -10.17 2.94
N PHE A 201 18.97 -9.97 3.38
CA PHE A 201 18.25 -10.97 4.17
C PHE A 201 16.80 -11.10 3.70
N HIS A 202 16.18 -12.22 4.02
CA HIS A 202 14.78 -12.45 3.71
C HIS A 202 13.89 -12.07 4.90
N LEU A 203 12.84 -11.30 4.61
CA LEU A 203 11.77 -10.99 5.56
C LEU A 203 10.46 -11.62 5.07
N SER A 204 9.68 -12.19 5.98
CA SER A 204 8.31 -12.63 5.68
C SER A 204 7.34 -11.49 5.82
N VAL A 205 6.51 -11.30 4.81
CA VAL A 205 5.41 -10.34 4.78
C VAL A 205 4.12 -11.13 4.78
N ASP A 206 3.26 -10.88 5.76
CA ASP A 206 1.92 -11.45 5.82
C ASP A 206 0.99 -10.61 4.94
N ILE A 207 0.20 -11.28 4.10
CA ILE A 207 -0.82 -10.70 3.25
C ILE A 207 -2.17 -11.20 3.74
N HIS A 208 -3.09 -10.28 3.97
CA HIS A 208 -4.46 -10.54 4.37
C HIS A 208 -5.39 -10.06 3.26
N HIS A 209 -5.97 -10.99 2.51
CA HIS A 209 -6.97 -10.71 1.50
C HIS A 209 -8.35 -10.98 2.10
N LEU A 210 -9.14 -9.93 2.28
CA LEU A 210 -10.42 -9.94 2.99
C LEU A 210 -11.55 -9.64 2.01
N TYR A 211 -12.63 -10.43 2.07
CA TYR A 211 -13.79 -10.27 1.20
C TYR A 211 -15.07 -10.81 1.85
N GLN A 212 -16.22 -10.41 1.34
CA GLN A 212 -17.51 -10.99 1.72
C GLN A 212 -17.80 -12.21 0.87
N GLU A 213 -18.27 -13.29 1.50
CA GLU A 213 -18.74 -14.45 0.77
C GLU A 213 -19.93 -14.07 -0.12
N LYS A 214 -19.82 -14.36 -1.43
CA LYS A 214 -20.96 -14.14 -2.33
C LYS A 214 -22.12 -15.00 -1.85
N ARG A 215 -23.21 -14.37 -1.39
CA ARG A 215 -24.45 -15.11 -1.12
C ARG A 215 -24.87 -15.77 -2.43
N GLN A 216 -24.86 -17.09 -2.45
CA GLN A 216 -25.51 -17.84 -3.54
C GLN A 216 -26.98 -17.40 -3.54
N ARG A 217 -27.41 -16.75 -4.61
CA ARG A 217 -28.83 -16.47 -4.87
C ARG A 217 -29.49 -17.70 -5.49
#